data_4a96d6be265132d10f78a4abf7db5f59
#
_entry.id   4a96d6be265132d10f78a4abf7db5f59
#
_cell.length_a   1.000
_cell.length_b   1.000
_cell.length_c   1.000
_cell.angle_alpha   90.00
_cell.angle_beta   90.00
_cell.angle_gamma   90.00
#
_symmetry.space_group_name_H-M   'P 1'
#
loop_
_entity.id
_entity.type
_entity.pdbx_description
1 polymer ?
#
loop_
_entity_poly.entity_id
_entity_poly.type
_entity_poly.pdbx_seq_one_letter_code
_entity_poly.pdbx_strand_id
1 'polypeptide(L)'
;MVDSLVPEVERWLDLLYVATEGAGLRSEDRRKALEVAAMLEEVKRAAERLSRRAQLCLVDAAAGKSYLGLLAAKLLFEPTGRKASVVTIERDPRRVALSRSALQRLQSCIPIECRAADVADTGGWPEKPSIVAALHACGSVADVIIDRTIASEARMLLLVPCCTGRKTAAAVQAQAVAQRLCIPPQAPVRRRFIQAMVDTERTWRLEAAGYQTEVVEFVGATVTPHNLLWRARLVAEPARMAAARCAQERLGHTMQHFDLP
;
A
#
# COMPACT_ATOMS: atom_id res chain seq x y z
N MET A 1 15.87 -5.95 12.68
CA MET A 1 14.65 -5.25 13.17
C MET A 1 13.37 -5.88 12.64
N VAL A 2 13.22 -6.18 11.33
CA VAL A 2 12.04 -6.94 10.84
C VAL A 2 11.93 -8.29 11.54
N ASP A 3 13.05 -9.00 11.72
CA ASP A 3 13.10 -10.32 12.35
C ASP A 3 12.57 -10.31 13.79
N SER A 4 12.62 -9.18 14.50
CA SER A 4 12.12 -9.08 15.87
C SER A 4 10.60 -9.02 15.97
N LEU A 5 9.90 -8.55 14.93
CA LEU A 5 8.43 -8.47 14.91
C LEU A 5 7.78 -9.75 14.38
N VAL A 6 8.48 -10.56 13.59
CA VAL A 6 7.91 -11.76 12.97
C VAL A 6 7.26 -12.71 13.98
N PRO A 7 7.93 -13.10 15.08
CA PRO A 7 7.32 -14.00 16.05
C PRO A 7 6.04 -13.44 16.69
N GLU A 8 6.02 -12.13 16.97
CA GLU A 8 4.84 -11.47 17.53
C GLU A 8 3.70 -11.43 16.49
N VAL A 9 4.01 -11.13 15.24
CA VAL A 9 3.02 -11.16 14.15
C VAL A 9 2.46 -12.56 13.96
N GLU A 10 3.30 -13.59 13.90
CA GLU A 10 2.86 -15.00 13.81
C GLU A 10 1.94 -15.37 14.97
N ARG A 11 2.32 -15.05 16.21
CA ARG A 11 1.51 -15.29 17.40
C ARG A 11 0.12 -14.63 17.32
N TRP A 12 0.06 -13.37 16.86
CA TRP A 12 -1.21 -12.66 16.74
C TRP A 12 -2.03 -13.16 15.54
N LEU A 13 -1.42 -13.55 14.43
CA LEU A 13 -2.16 -14.15 13.30
C LEU A 13 -2.79 -15.48 13.73
N ASP A 14 -2.05 -16.31 14.47
CA ASP A 14 -2.60 -17.54 15.04
C ASP A 14 -3.80 -17.27 15.94
N LEU A 15 -3.63 -16.39 16.93
CA LEU A 15 -4.67 -16.04 17.92
C LEU A 15 -5.92 -15.43 17.27
N LEU A 16 -5.75 -14.58 16.24
CA LEU A 16 -6.86 -13.81 15.67
C LEU A 16 -7.59 -14.53 14.55
N TYR A 17 -6.92 -15.42 13.81
CA TYR A 17 -7.46 -15.91 12.52
C TYR A 17 -7.41 -17.43 12.35
N VAL A 18 -6.60 -18.16 13.13
CA VAL A 18 -6.60 -19.62 13.13
C VAL A 18 -7.66 -20.10 14.10
N ALA A 19 -8.76 -20.63 13.58
CA ALA A 19 -9.96 -20.94 14.37
C ALA A 19 -9.90 -22.32 15.07
N THR A 20 -8.85 -23.11 14.86
CA THR A 20 -8.81 -24.51 15.31
C THR A 20 -7.65 -24.71 16.29
N GLU A 21 -7.95 -25.11 17.53
CA GLU A 21 -6.94 -25.55 18.48
C GLU A 21 -6.06 -26.65 17.89
N GLY A 22 -4.74 -26.46 17.93
CA GLY A 22 -3.76 -27.41 17.42
C GLY A 22 -3.41 -27.27 15.94
N ALA A 23 -4.06 -26.41 15.20
CA ALA A 23 -3.67 -26.07 13.81
C ALA A 23 -2.59 -24.96 13.87
N GLY A 24 -1.34 -25.30 13.57
CA GLY A 24 -0.29 -24.29 13.42
C GLY A 24 -0.46 -23.47 12.14
N LEU A 25 0.19 -22.30 12.09
CA LEU A 25 0.24 -21.45 10.89
C LEU A 25 0.75 -22.23 9.67
N ARG A 26 0.04 -22.11 8.57
CA ARG A 26 0.44 -22.67 7.27
C ARG A 26 1.63 -21.91 6.69
N SER A 27 2.31 -22.48 5.71
CA SER A 27 3.43 -21.81 5.04
C SER A 27 3.05 -20.46 4.41
N GLU A 28 1.80 -20.33 3.92
CA GLU A 28 1.25 -19.09 3.38
C GLU A 28 1.07 -18.04 4.47
N ASP A 29 0.60 -18.42 5.66
CA ASP A 29 0.40 -17.53 6.79
C ASP A 29 1.74 -17.01 7.32
N ARG A 30 2.78 -17.86 7.33
CA ARG A 30 4.16 -17.46 7.71
C ARG A 30 4.75 -16.47 6.71
N ARG A 31 4.56 -16.66 5.39
CA ARG A 31 4.96 -15.67 4.39
C ARG A 31 4.22 -14.36 4.62
N LYS A 32 2.92 -14.43 4.90
CA LYS A 32 2.11 -13.27 5.21
C LYS A 32 2.60 -12.56 6.46
N ALA A 33 3.03 -13.29 7.48
CA ALA A 33 3.62 -12.72 8.70
C ALA A 33 4.88 -11.92 8.39
N LEU A 34 5.76 -12.42 7.52
CA LEU A 34 6.96 -11.70 7.07
C LEU A 34 6.61 -10.37 6.38
N GLU A 35 5.66 -10.40 5.45
CA GLU A 35 5.21 -9.20 4.72
C GLU A 35 4.56 -8.17 5.68
N VAL A 36 3.70 -8.64 6.59
CA VAL A 36 3.05 -7.78 7.59
C VAL A 36 4.08 -7.19 8.55
N ALA A 37 5.04 -7.98 9.05
CA ALA A 37 6.10 -7.50 9.93
C ALA A 37 6.96 -6.43 9.24
N ALA A 38 7.35 -6.65 7.99
CA ALA A 38 8.09 -5.66 7.20
C ALA A 38 7.29 -4.37 7.01
N MET A 39 5.99 -4.48 6.71
CA MET A 39 5.12 -3.30 6.54
C MET A 39 4.88 -2.57 7.86
N LEU A 40 4.80 -3.28 9.00
CA LEU A 40 4.74 -2.68 10.33
C LEU A 40 5.99 -1.85 10.65
N GLU A 41 7.19 -2.32 10.29
CA GLU A 41 8.41 -1.52 10.42
C GLU A 41 8.37 -0.25 9.58
N GLU A 42 7.77 -0.30 8.39
CA GLU A 42 7.57 0.90 7.54
C GLU A 42 6.56 1.88 8.17
N VAL A 43 5.45 1.37 8.70
CA VAL A 43 4.46 2.19 9.44
C VAL A 43 5.10 2.83 10.66
N LYS A 44 5.94 2.10 11.40
CA LYS A 44 6.69 2.62 12.55
C LYS A 44 7.62 3.77 12.13
N ARG A 45 8.45 3.57 11.09
CA ARG A 45 9.35 4.62 10.54
C ARG A 45 8.57 5.85 10.08
N ALA A 46 7.43 5.63 9.42
CA ALA A 46 6.53 6.72 9.00
C ALA A 46 5.98 7.48 10.22
N ALA A 47 5.51 6.76 11.23
CA ALA A 47 4.97 7.36 12.45
C ALA A 47 6.03 8.14 13.25
N GLU A 48 7.29 7.68 13.27
CA GLU A 48 8.40 8.36 13.94
C GLU A 48 8.76 9.71 13.29
N ARG A 49 8.53 9.85 11.98
CA ARG A 49 8.71 11.12 11.25
C ARG A 49 7.62 12.15 11.50
N LEU A 50 6.51 11.75 12.12
CA LEU A 50 5.38 12.61 12.42
C LEU A 50 5.43 13.09 13.87
N SER A 51 4.96 14.33 14.12
CA SER A 51 4.93 14.91 15.46
C SER A 51 4.20 13.99 16.45
N ARG A 52 4.84 13.73 17.60
CA ARG A 52 4.23 12.94 18.68
C ARG A 52 3.05 13.65 19.37
N ARG A 53 2.97 14.98 19.25
CA ARG A 53 1.88 15.78 19.84
C ARG A 53 0.59 15.69 19.01
N ALA A 54 0.71 15.44 17.70
CA ALA A 54 -0.45 15.31 16.83
C ALA A 54 -1.05 13.90 16.94
N GLN A 55 -2.38 13.82 16.91
CA GLN A 55 -3.08 12.56 16.76
C GLN A 55 -2.72 11.94 15.41
N LEU A 56 -2.37 10.67 15.41
CA LEU A 56 -2.07 9.90 14.22
C LEU A 56 -3.31 9.17 13.75
N CYS A 57 -3.64 9.30 12.48
CA CYS A 57 -4.66 8.49 11.82
C CYS A 57 -3.98 7.59 10.77
N LEU A 58 -4.05 6.28 10.97
CA LEU A 58 -3.61 5.26 9.99
C LEU A 58 -4.82 4.75 9.23
N VAL A 59 -4.75 4.80 7.91
CA VAL A 59 -5.69 4.11 7.02
C VAL A 59 -5.03 2.86 6.47
N ASP A 60 -5.60 1.69 6.73
CA ASP A 60 -5.27 0.43 6.07
C ASP A 60 -6.23 0.24 4.90
N ALA A 61 -5.78 0.59 3.69
CA ALA A 61 -6.60 0.64 2.49
C ALA A 61 -6.57 -0.68 1.71
N ALA A 62 -7.73 -1.16 1.27
CA ALA A 62 -7.91 -2.50 0.72
C ALA A 62 -7.42 -3.59 1.70
N ALA A 63 -7.82 -3.45 2.96
CA ALA A 63 -7.22 -4.09 4.12
C ALA A 63 -7.36 -5.62 4.17
N GLY A 64 -8.22 -6.20 3.34
CA GLY A 64 -8.50 -7.63 3.38
C GLY A 64 -9.06 -8.04 4.75
N LYS A 65 -8.31 -8.87 5.49
CA LYS A 65 -8.63 -9.25 6.88
C LYS A 65 -8.05 -8.25 7.90
N SER A 66 -7.58 -7.07 7.47
CA SER A 66 -7.05 -5.99 8.32
C SER A 66 -5.84 -6.36 9.19
N TYR A 67 -5.03 -7.29 8.74
CA TYR A 67 -3.83 -7.71 9.50
C TYR A 67 -2.94 -6.52 9.86
N LEU A 68 -2.68 -5.65 8.89
CA LEU A 68 -1.78 -4.52 9.07
C LEU A 68 -2.36 -3.50 10.04
N GLY A 69 -3.60 -3.07 9.84
CA GLY A 69 -4.24 -2.05 10.68
C GLY A 69 -4.40 -2.50 12.14
N LEU A 70 -4.88 -3.75 12.35
CA LEU A 70 -5.06 -4.30 13.69
C LEU A 70 -3.72 -4.46 14.43
N LEU A 71 -2.71 -5.00 13.75
CA LEU A 71 -1.40 -5.22 14.38
C LEU A 71 -0.59 -3.95 14.55
N ALA A 72 -0.78 -2.93 13.69
CA ALA A 72 -0.20 -1.60 13.92
C ALA A 72 -0.73 -0.96 15.21
N ALA A 73 -2.04 -1.06 15.45
CA ALA A 73 -2.63 -0.59 16.70
C ALA A 73 -2.02 -1.31 17.91
N LYS A 74 -1.97 -2.65 17.87
CA LYS A 74 -1.53 -3.48 19.01
C LYS A 74 -0.04 -3.44 19.27
N LEU A 75 0.78 -3.55 18.22
CA LEU A 75 2.23 -3.72 18.34
C LEU A 75 3.03 -2.42 18.26
N LEU A 76 2.46 -1.37 17.65
CA LEU A 76 3.18 -0.11 17.46
C LEU A 76 2.62 1.04 18.30
N PHE A 77 1.30 1.27 18.26
CA PHE A 77 0.73 2.45 18.89
C PHE A 77 0.42 2.26 20.36
N GLU A 78 -0.13 1.11 20.75
CA GLU A 78 -0.48 0.80 22.12
C GLU A 78 0.76 0.79 23.05
N PRO A 79 1.89 0.08 22.74
CA PRO A 79 3.06 0.07 23.61
C PRO A 79 3.76 1.43 23.76
N THR A 80 3.60 2.30 22.77
CA THR A 80 4.24 3.63 22.78
C THR A 80 3.38 4.71 23.42
N GLY A 81 2.14 4.38 23.81
CA GLY A 81 1.16 5.36 24.32
C GLY A 81 0.81 6.46 23.31
N ARG A 82 1.02 6.20 22.01
CA ARG A 82 0.78 7.20 20.96
C ARG A 82 -0.71 7.45 20.80
N LYS A 83 -1.12 8.72 20.83
CA LYS A 83 -2.48 9.10 20.44
C LYS A 83 -2.68 8.75 18.96
N ALA A 84 -3.38 7.65 18.68
CA ALA A 84 -3.61 7.15 17.36
C ALA A 84 -5.03 6.63 17.17
N SER A 85 -5.47 6.54 15.93
CA SER A 85 -6.67 5.83 15.49
C SER A 85 -6.35 5.07 14.21
N VAL A 86 -7.08 4.00 13.97
CA VAL A 86 -6.91 3.17 12.76
C VAL A 86 -8.26 3.03 12.07
N VAL A 87 -8.26 3.24 10.76
CA VAL A 87 -9.41 2.97 9.89
C VAL A 87 -9.00 1.91 8.89
N THR A 88 -9.71 0.79 8.84
CA THR A 88 -9.49 -0.24 7.83
C THR A 88 -10.62 -0.19 6.81
N ILE A 89 -10.29 -0.15 5.51
CA ILE A 89 -11.25 -0.05 4.42
C ILE A 89 -11.17 -1.32 3.58
N GLU A 90 -12.25 -2.08 3.53
CA GLU A 90 -12.34 -3.31 2.73
C GLU A 90 -13.76 -3.43 2.14
N ARG A 91 -13.85 -3.75 0.84
CA ARG A 91 -15.14 -3.85 0.14
C ARG A 91 -15.86 -5.17 0.37
N ASP A 92 -15.13 -6.25 0.66
CA ASP A 92 -15.74 -7.57 0.89
C ASP A 92 -16.32 -7.65 2.31
N PRO A 93 -17.67 -7.70 2.46
CA PRO A 93 -18.30 -7.72 3.78
C PRO A 93 -17.94 -8.94 4.62
N ARG A 94 -17.57 -10.06 3.98
CA ARG A 94 -17.11 -11.27 4.68
C ARG A 94 -15.77 -11.04 5.35
N ARG A 95 -14.84 -10.37 4.65
CA ARG A 95 -13.53 -10.01 5.22
C ARG A 95 -13.67 -8.98 6.33
N VAL A 96 -14.55 -7.99 6.16
CA VAL A 96 -14.86 -7.02 7.22
C VAL A 96 -15.44 -7.69 8.46
N ALA A 97 -16.32 -8.68 8.30
CA ALA A 97 -16.85 -9.45 9.42
C ALA A 97 -15.74 -10.19 10.18
N LEU A 98 -14.78 -10.82 9.46
CA LEU A 98 -13.60 -11.44 10.07
C LEU A 98 -12.72 -10.42 10.79
N SER A 99 -12.50 -9.25 10.21
CA SER A 99 -11.74 -8.15 10.84
C SER A 99 -12.39 -7.68 12.14
N ARG A 100 -13.72 -7.52 12.15
CA ARG A 100 -14.48 -7.13 13.35
C ARG A 100 -14.41 -8.20 14.45
N SER A 101 -14.50 -9.48 14.07
CA SER A 101 -14.31 -10.59 15.02
C SER A 101 -12.89 -10.62 15.59
N ALA A 102 -11.88 -10.40 14.76
CA ALA A 102 -10.49 -10.29 15.19
C ALA A 102 -10.28 -9.08 16.12
N LEU A 103 -10.89 -7.93 15.80
CA LEU A 103 -10.83 -6.73 16.64
C LEU A 103 -11.37 -6.97 18.04
N GLN A 104 -12.49 -7.72 18.20
CA GLN A 104 -13.02 -8.08 19.51
C GLN A 104 -12.03 -8.91 20.33
N ARG A 105 -11.30 -9.82 19.69
CA ARG A 105 -10.27 -10.64 20.35
C ARG A 105 -8.97 -9.89 20.65
N LEU A 106 -8.65 -8.89 19.83
CA LEU A 106 -7.43 -8.09 19.96
C LEU A 106 -7.38 -7.27 21.25
N GLN A 107 -8.54 -6.81 21.74
CA GLN A 107 -8.66 -5.99 22.96
C GLN A 107 -7.67 -4.81 22.97
N SER A 108 -7.60 -4.05 21.88
CA SER A 108 -6.73 -2.88 21.79
C SER A 108 -7.37 -1.66 22.46
N CYS A 109 -6.56 -0.84 23.14
CA CYS A 109 -6.98 0.47 23.64
C CYS A 109 -6.96 1.56 22.56
N ILE A 110 -6.40 1.29 21.38
CA ILE A 110 -6.41 2.20 20.25
C ILE A 110 -7.77 2.11 19.53
N PRO A 111 -8.44 3.23 19.25
CA PRO A 111 -9.66 3.23 18.45
C PRO A 111 -9.42 2.67 17.05
N ILE A 112 -10.20 1.63 16.70
CA ILE A 112 -10.11 0.97 15.38
C ILE A 112 -11.52 0.89 14.79
N GLU A 113 -11.66 1.36 13.56
CA GLU A 113 -12.91 1.27 12.80
C GLU A 113 -12.72 0.39 11.56
N CYS A 114 -13.53 -0.67 11.42
CA CYS A 114 -13.55 -1.54 10.23
C CYS A 114 -14.72 -1.14 9.34
N ARG A 115 -14.41 -0.50 8.21
CA ARG A 115 -15.39 0.02 7.23
C ARG A 115 -15.59 -0.95 6.08
N ALA A 116 -16.85 -1.32 5.84
CA ALA A 116 -17.25 -2.06 4.65
C ALA A 116 -17.51 -1.04 3.53
N ALA A 117 -16.46 -0.69 2.78
CA ALA A 117 -16.51 0.31 1.72
C ALA A 117 -15.52 -0.01 0.62
N ASP A 118 -15.80 0.44 -0.61
CA ASP A 118 -14.77 0.43 -1.65
C ASP A 118 -13.79 1.59 -1.41
N VAL A 119 -12.52 1.36 -1.70
CA VAL A 119 -11.48 2.42 -1.59
C VAL A 119 -11.76 3.61 -2.52
N ALA A 120 -12.58 3.43 -3.55
CA ALA A 120 -13.03 4.50 -4.43
C ALA A 120 -14.07 5.42 -3.76
N ASP A 121 -14.78 4.92 -2.74
CA ASP A 121 -15.82 5.68 -2.04
C ASP A 121 -15.20 6.73 -1.12
N THR A 122 -15.48 8.00 -1.41
CA THR A 122 -14.97 9.14 -0.62
C THR A 122 -15.46 9.13 0.82
N GLY A 123 -16.70 8.72 1.06
CA GLY A 123 -17.30 8.66 2.40
C GLY A 123 -16.63 7.62 3.31
N GLY A 124 -15.91 6.66 2.73
CA GLY A 124 -15.14 5.66 3.46
C GLY A 124 -13.81 6.17 4.04
N TRP A 125 -13.33 7.36 3.65
CA TRP A 125 -12.03 7.88 4.06
C TRP A 125 -12.13 8.90 5.20
N PRO A 126 -11.19 8.88 6.17
CA PRO A 126 -11.07 9.97 7.13
C PRO A 126 -10.47 11.20 6.45
N GLU A 127 -10.75 12.38 7.00
CA GLU A 127 -10.12 13.61 6.56
C GLU A 127 -8.63 13.65 6.95
N LYS A 128 -7.77 14.05 5.99
CA LYS A 128 -6.33 14.25 6.17
C LYS A 128 -5.63 13.17 7.00
N PRO A 129 -5.66 11.91 6.58
CA PRO A 129 -5.02 10.83 7.31
C PRO A 129 -3.52 11.08 7.44
N SER A 130 -2.93 10.65 8.55
CA SER A 130 -1.49 10.80 8.77
C SER A 130 -0.68 9.84 7.90
N ILE A 131 -1.15 8.60 7.82
CA ILE A 131 -0.51 7.53 7.04
C ILE A 131 -1.61 6.76 6.32
N VAL A 132 -1.44 6.57 5.02
CA VAL A 132 -2.18 5.58 4.23
C VAL A 132 -1.25 4.41 3.97
N ALA A 133 -1.65 3.22 4.32
CA ALA A 133 -0.91 2.00 4.05
C ALA A 133 -1.78 1.03 3.25
N ALA A 134 -1.19 0.35 2.28
CA ALA A 134 -1.86 -0.67 1.49
C ALA A 134 -0.89 -1.80 1.14
N LEU A 135 -1.14 -2.96 1.70
CA LEU A 135 -0.37 -4.16 1.44
C LEU A 135 -1.15 -5.05 0.45
N HIS A 136 -0.57 -5.26 -0.74
CA HIS A 136 -1.19 -6.01 -1.85
C HIS A 136 -2.40 -5.32 -2.51
N ALA A 137 -2.28 -4.03 -2.81
CA ALA A 137 -3.25 -3.33 -3.65
C ALA A 137 -3.15 -3.81 -5.11
N CYS A 138 -4.11 -4.62 -5.56
CA CYS A 138 -4.08 -5.24 -6.88
C CYS A 138 -4.66 -4.36 -7.99
N GLY A 139 -3.98 -4.31 -9.13
CA GLY A 139 -4.48 -3.68 -10.36
C GLY A 139 -4.82 -2.20 -10.20
N SER A 140 -6.03 -1.82 -10.58
CA SER A 140 -6.53 -0.44 -10.48
C SER A 140 -6.73 0.04 -9.05
N VAL A 141 -6.80 -0.85 -8.08
CA VAL A 141 -6.94 -0.49 -6.66
C VAL A 141 -5.75 0.33 -6.18
N ALA A 142 -4.53 0.02 -6.64
CA ALA A 142 -3.34 0.81 -6.32
C ALA A 142 -3.47 2.25 -6.83
N ASP A 143 -4.00 2.42 -8.06
CA ASP A 143 -4.19 3.73 -8.67
C ASP A 143 -5.25 4.55 -7.93
N VAL A 144 -6.36 3.92 -7.55
CA VAL A 144 -7.40 4.55 -6.72
C VAL A 144 -6.85 4.98 -5.35
N ILE A 145 -6.03 4.15 -4.70
CA ILE A 145 -5.42 4.50 -3.40
C ILE A 145 -4.47 5.69 -3.55
N ILE A 146 -3.70 5.78 -4.64
CA ILE A 146 -2.87 6.95 -4.94
C ILE A 146 -3.76 8.20 -5.05
N ASP A 147 -4.82 8.15 -5.86
CA ASP A 147 -5.73 9.27 -6.07
C ASP A 147 -6.41 9.70 -4.77
N ARG A 148 -6.83 8.76 -3.93
CA ARG A 148 -7.41 9.04 -2.61
C ARG A 148 -6.41 9.64 -1.64
N THR A 149 -5.17 9.14 -1.63
CA THR A 149 -4.07 9.68 -0.84
C THR A 149 -3.82 11.16 -1.18
N ILE A 150 -3.78 11.48 -2.49
CA ILE A 150 -3.61 12.84 -2.99
C ILE A 150 -4.80 13.71 -2.60
N ALA A 151 -6.02 13.24 -2.87
CA ALA A 151 -7.25 14.00 -2.61
C ALA A 151 -7.50 14.27 -1.11
N SER A 152 -7.08 13.36 -0.23
CA SER A 152 -7.18 13.52 1.23
C SER A 152 -6.01 14.28 1.85
N GLU A 153 -5.03 14.70 1.05
CA GLU A 153 -3.78 15.32 1.53
C GLU A 153 -3.10 14.50 2.64
N ALA A 154 -3.10 13.18 2.50
CA ALA A 154 -2.44 12.30 3.45
C ALA A 154 -0.95 12.64 3.57
N ARG A 155 -0.41 12.65 4.78
CA ARG A 155 1.00 13.04 4.97
C ARG A 155 1.97 12.01 4.42
N MET A 156 1.60 10.73 4.48
CA MET A 156 2.45 9.63 4.02
C MET A 156 1.61 8.54 3.35
N LEU A 157 2.18 7.94 2.30
CA LEU A 157 1.67 6.74 1.65
C LEU A 157 2.74 5.65 1.72
N LEU A 158 2.31 4.45 2.09
CA LEU A 158 3.06 3.20 2.05
C LEU A 158 2.27 2.21 1.19
N LEU A 159 2.69 2.00 -0.05
CA LEU A 159 1.91 1.24 -1.03
C LEU A 159 2.74 0.08 -1.61
N VAL A 160 2.23 -1.13 -1.47
CA VAL A 160 2.76 -2.34 -2.13
C VAL A 160 1.74 -2.84 -3.16
N PRO A 161 1.92 -2.53 -4.46
CA PRO A 161 1.08 -3.09 -5.52
C PRO A 161 1.52 -4.53 -5.82
N CYS A 162 0.59 -5.48 -5.71
CA CYS A 162 0.91 -6.90 -5.94
C CYS A 162 0.81 -7.34 -7.41
N CYS A 163 0.28 -6.50 -8.28
CA CYS A 163 0.19 -6.80 -9.70
C CYS A 163 -0.07 -5.54 -10.53
N THR A 164 0.35 -5.58 -11.79
CA THR A 164 0.01 -4.57 -12.78
C THR A 164 -1.33 -4.94 -13.40
N GLY A 165 -2.37 -4.19 -13.11
CA GLY A 165 -3.68 -4.41 -13.75
C GLY A 165 -3.62 -4.18 -15.25
N ARG A 166 -3.87 -5.22 -16.04
CA ARG A 166 -3.83 -5.14 -17.52
C ARG A 166 -4.80 -4.11 -18.12
N LYS A 167 -5.81 -3.70 -17.36
CA LYS A 167 -6.89 -2.81 -17.79
C LYS A 167 -6.75 -1.38 -17.26
N THR A 168 -5.69 -1.05 -16.51
CA THR A 168 -5.44 0.34 -16.11
C THR A 168 -5.03 1.16 -17.34
N ALA A 169 -5.35 2.45 -17.35
CA ALA A 169 -5.02 3.32 -18.49
C ALA A 169 -3.52 3.28 -18.82
N ALA A 170 -2.66 3.39 -17.80
CA ALA A 170 -1.22 3.31 -17.96
C ALA A 170 -0.75 1.95 -18.50
N ALA A 171 -1.37 0.83 -18.07
CA ALA A 171 -1.01 -0.48 -18.59
C ALA A 171 -1.45 -0.68 -20.06
N VAL A 172 -2.61 -0.16 -20.43
CA VAL A 172 -3.09 -0.19 -21.84
C VAL A 172 -2.14 0.60 -22.74
N GLN A 173 -1.76 1.80 -22.32
CA GLN A 173 -0.80 2.63 -23.05
C GLN A 173 0.58 1.96 -23.14
N ALA A 174 1.10 1.42 -22.02
CA ALA A 174 2.37 0.69 -22.00
C ALA A 174 2.36 -0.55 -22.90
N GLN A 175 1.22 -1.26 -23.01
CA GLN A 175 1.05 -2.38 -23.94
C GLN A 175 1.13 -1.92 -25.40
N ALA A 176 0.52 -0.79 -25.74
CA ALA A 176 0.58 -0.22 -27.08
C ALA A 176 2.02 0.18 -27.45
N VAL A 177 2.77 0.81 -26.53
CA VAL A 177 4.20 1.14 -26.73
C VAL A 177 5.02 -0.15 -26.90
N ALA A 178 4.81 -1.15 -26.05
CA ALA A 178 5.51 -2.43 -26.16
C ALA A 178 5.25 -3.14 -27.51
N GLN A 179 4.06 -2.99 -28.08
CA GLN A 179 3.71 -3.52 -29.40
C GLN A 179 4.46 -2.78 -30.49
N ARG A 180 4.47 -1.44 -30.47
CA ARG A 180 5.23 -0.60 -31.42
C ARG A 180 6.73 -0.87 -31.40
N LEU A 181 7.29 -1.12 -30.21
CA LEU A 181 8.68 -1.55 -30.04
C LEU A 181 8.95 -3.00 -30.42
N CYS A 182 7.98 -3.72 -30.97
CA CYS A 182 8.09 -5.13 -31.35
C CYS A 182 8.56 -6.04 -30.21
N ILE A 183 8.27 -5.69 -28.94
CA ILE A 183 8.60 -6.56 -27.80
C ILE A 183 7.73 -7.82 -27.87
N PRO A 184 8.32 -9.03 -27.91
CA PRO A 184 7.57 -10.27 -28.06
C PRO A 184 6.49 -10.44 -26.98
N PRO A 185 5.23 -10.83 -27.33
CA PRO A 185 4.10 -10.81 -26.39
C PRO A 185 4.23 -11.82 -25.23
N GLN A 186 4.93 -12.93 -25.45
CA GLN A 186 5.12 -13.98 -24.43
C GLN A 186 6.37 -13.77 -23.57
N ALA A 187 7.23 -12.81 -23.91
CA ALA A 187 8.50 -12.62 -23.21
C ALA A 187 8.28 -12.06 -21.79
N PRO A 188 8.98 -12.56 -20.77
CA PRO A 188 9.02 -11.94 -19.45
C PRO A 188 9.45 -10.47 -19.51
N VAL A 189 10.26 -10.10 -20.49
CA VAL A 189 10.71 -8.74 -20.78
C VAL A 189 9.53 -7.80 -21.04
N ARG A 190 8.54 -8.21 -21.85
CA ARG A 190 7.34 -7.39 -22.12
C ARG A 190 6.56 -7.08 -20.84
N ARG A 191 6.39 -8.08 -19.97
CA ARG A 191 5.73 -7.87 -18.68
C ARG A 191 6.49 -6.89 -17.79
N ARG A 192 7.82 -7.03 -17.71
CA ARG A 192 8.68 -6.11 -16.94
C ARG A 192 8.65 -4.70 -17.51
N PHE A 193 8.67 -4.56 -18.84
CA PHE A 193 8.54 -3.27 -19.50
C PHE A 193 7.22 -2.58 -19.15
N ILE A 194 6.09 -3.27 -19.28
CA ILE A 194 4.76 -2.74 -18.94
C ILE A 194 4.70 -2.33 -17.46
N GLN A 195 5.23 -3.17 -16.59
CA GLN A 195 5.29 -2.88 -15.16
C GLN A 195 6.13 -1.63 -14.88
N ALA A 196 7.32 -1.52 -15.45
CA ALA A 196 8.19 -0.36 -15.27
C ALA A 196 7.52 0.94 -15.74
N MET A 197 6.79 0.91 -16.85
CA MET A 197 6.04 2.07 -17.36
C MET A 197 4.91 2.49 -16.42
N VAL A 198 4.14 1.53 -15.89
CA VAL A 198 3.08 1.80 -14.92
C VAL A 198 3.65 2.33 -13.60
N ASP A 199 4.72 1.74 -13.12
CA ASP A 199 5.39 2.15 -11.88
C ASP A 199 6.01 3.56 -12.01
N THR A 200 6.52 3.89 -13.20
CA THR A 200 7.01 5.24 -13.54
C THR A 200 5.86 6.26 -13.52
N GLU A 201 4.71 5.93 -14.13
CA GLU A 201 3.53 6.81 -14.13
C GLU A 201 3.05 7.09 -12.71
N ARG A 202 2.91 6.05 -11.86
CA ARG A 202 2.52 6.17 -10.45
C ARG A 202 3.46 7.07 -9.66
N THR A 203 4.76 6.89 -9.88
CA THR A 203 5.80 7.69 -9.21
C THR A 203 5.68 9.17 -9.60
N TRP A 204 5.60 9.47 -10.88
CA TRP A 204 5.47 10.86 -11.33
C TRP A 204 4.15 11.49 -10.93
N ARG A 205 3.05 10.74 -10.86
CA ARG A 205 1.76 11.22 -10.38
C ARG A 205 1.83 11.66 -8.93
N LEU A 206 2.46 10.89 -8.06
CA LEU A 206 2.70 11.24 -6.67
C LEU A 206 3.62 12.47 -6.55
N GLU A 207 4.74 12.49 -7.27
CA GLU A 207 5.69 13.60 -7.26
C GLU A 207 5.05 14.91 -7.76
N ALA A 208 4.27 14.86 -8.83
CA ALA A 208 3.53 16.00 -9.37
C ALA A 208 2.47 16.55 -8.40
N ALA A 209 1.92 15.70 -7.54
CA ALA A 209 0.99 16.06 -6.47
C ALA A 209 1.68 16.55 -5.18
N GLY A 210 3.01 16.64 -5.16
CA GLY A 210 3.77 17.19 -4.04
C GLY A 210 4.36 16.16 -3.09
N TYR A 211 4.33 14.88 -3.44
CA TYR A 211 4.96 13.85 -2.63
C TYR A 211 6.42 13.64 -3.06
N GLN A 212 7.31 13.54 -2.08
CA GLN A 212 8.64 12.97 -2.27
C GLN A 212 8.52 11.46 -2.21
N THR A 213 8.88 10.77 -3.30
CA THR A 213 8.66 9.33 -3.46
C THR A 213 9.96 8.57 -3.53
N GLU A 214 10.05 7.48 -2.78
CA GLU A 214 11.08 6.46 -2.88
C GLU A 214 10.43 5.12 -3.22
N VAL A 215 11.05 4.34 -4.11
CA VAL A 215 10.61 2.97 -4.42
C VAL A 215 11.71 2.02 -3.97
N VAL A 216 11.37 1.11 -3.06
CA VAL A 216 12.34 0.20 -2.43
C VAL A 216 11.79 -1.22 -2.40
N GLU A 217 12.69 -2.20 -2.29
CA GLU A 217 12.30 -3.55 -1.94
C GLU A 217 12.08 -3.64 -0.41
N PHE A 218 10.86 -3.99 0.03
CA PHE A 218 10.53 -4.07 1.46
C PHE A 218 10.73 -5.46 2.06
N VAL A 219 10.72 -6.50 1.21
CA VAL A 219 11.07 -7.89 1.55
C VAL A 219 11.86 -8.51 0.43
N GLY A 220 12.58 -9.59 0.71
CA GLY A 220 13.30 -10.33 -0.32
C GLY A 220 12.37 -10.95 -1.38
N ALA A 221 12.83 -11.07 -2.62
CA ALA A 221 12.08 -11.65 -3.73
C ALA A 221 11.67 -13.13 -3.50
N THR A 222 12.30 -13.82 -2.56
CA THR A 222 11.94 -15.17 -2.11
C THR A 222 10.67 -15.21 -1.26
N VAL A 223 10.32 -14.09 -0.60
CA VAL A 223 9.07 -13.96 0.16
C VAL A 223 7.91 -13.67 -0.78
N THR A 224 8.08 -12.67 -1.64
CA THR A 224 7.11 -12.34 -2.70
C THR A 224 7.82 -11.75 -3.92
N PRO A 225 7.42 -12.13 -5.15
CA PRO A 225 7.96 -11.51 -6.36
C PRO A 225 7.49 -10.06 -6.56
N HIS A 226 6.49 -9.61 -5.80
CA HIS A 226 5.91 -8.28 -5.82
C HIS A 226 6.34 -7.53 -4.55
N ASN A 227 7.63 -7.23 -4.46
CA ASN A 227 8.29 -6.73 -3.25
C ASN A 227 8.59 -5.22 -3.29
N LEU A 228 8.11 -4.49 -4.28
CA LEU A 228 8.30 -3.05 -4.35
C LEU A 228 7.32 -2.31 -3.45
N LEU A 229 7.86 -1.40 -2.66
CA LEU A 229 7.13 -0.49 -1.78
C LEU A 229 7.36 0.95 -2.22
N TRP A 230 6.30 1.70 -2.46
CA TRP A 230 6.31 3.15 -2.57
C TRP A 230 6.21 3.78 -1.18
N ARG A 231 7.24 4.51 -0.79
CA ARG A 231 7.26 5.42 0.35
C ARG A 231 7.08 6.83 -0.18
N ALA A 232 5.92 7.42 -0.01
CA ALA A 232 5.66 8.77 -0.47
C ALA A 232 5.32 9.68 0.71
N ARG A 233 5.98 10.83 0.81
CA ARG A 233 5.81 11.82 1.87
C ARG A 233 5.41 13.16 1.26
N LEU A 234 4.32 13.75 1.72
CA LEU A 234 3.86 15.06 1.29
C LEU A 234 4.86 16.13 1.77
N VAL A 235 5.52 16.79 0.84
CA VAL A 235 6.51 17.87 1.09
C VAL A 235 6.10 19.16 0.39
N ALA A 236 5.27 19.07 -0.65
CA ALA A 236 4.75 20.20 -1.45
C ALA A 236 5.84 21.16 -1.95
N GLU A 237 6.98 20.62 -2.41
CA GLU A 237 8.10 21.39 -2.93
C GLU A 237 7.83 21.82 -4.39
N PRO A 238 7.68 23.15 -4.69
CA PRO A 238 7.24 23.61 -6.00
C PRO A 238 8.15 23.20 -7.17
N ALA A 239 9.47 23.24 -6.98
CA ALA A 239 10.44 22.88 -8.00
C ALA A 239 10.35 21.38 -8.38
N ARG A 240 10.23 20.50 -7.38
CA ARG A 240 10.01 19.06 -7.55
C ARG A 240 8.69 18.79 -8.29
N MET A 241 7.61 19.43 -7.86
CA MET A 241 6.29 19.30 -8.49
C MET A 241 6.32 19.73 -9.96
N ALA A 242 6.97 20.83 -10.28
CA ALA A 242 7.09 21.31 -11.67
C ALA A 242 7.90 20.33 -12.53
N ALA A 243 9.04 19.85 -12.04
CA ALA A 243 9.86 18.85 -12.73
C ALA A 243 9.07 17.55 -12.97
N ALA A 244 8.33 17.08 -11.96
CA ALA A 244 7.52 15.86 -12.06
C ALA A 244 6.37 16.02 -13.07
N ARG A 245 5.67 17.17 -13.12
CA ARG A 245 4.64 17.45 -14.12
C ARG A 245 5.21 17.40 -15.53
N CYS A 246 6.36 18.04 -15.77
CA CYS A 246 7.04 18.01 -17.06
C CYS A 246 7.42 16.55 -17.46
N ALA A 247 7.91 15.75 -16.49
CA ALA A 247 8.24 14.35 -16.74
C ALA A 247 6.99 13.51 -17.03
N GLN A 248 5.88 13.74 -16.33
CA GLN A 248 4.59 13.08 -16.55
C GLN A 248 4.02 13.41 -17.91
N GLU A 249 4.07 14.68 -18.34
CA GLU A 249 3.64 15.12 -19.67
C GLU A 249 4.47 14.44 -20.79
N ARG A 250 5.80 14.40 -20.64
CA ARG A 250 6.69 13.69 -21.57
C ARG A 250 6.39 12.20 -21.63
N LEU A 251 6.17 11.56 -20.50
CA LEU A 251 5.80 10.15 -20.43
C LEU A 251 4.46 9.92 -21.16
N GLY A 252 3.45 10.74 -20.89
CA GLY A 252 2.14 10.67 -21.53
C GLY A 252 2.25 10.88 -23.05
N HIS A 253 3.01 11.86 -23.50
CA HIS A 253 3.25 12.11 -24.92
C HIS A 253 3.96 10.93 -25.59
N THR A 254 5.03 10.40 -24.98
CA THR A 254 5.75 9.22 -25.48
C THR A 254 4.82 8.00 -25.56
N MET A 255 3.97 7.81 -24.55
CA MET A 255 3.04 6.67 -24.54
C MET A 255 1.96 6.77 -25.63
N GLN A 256 1.55 7.99 -26.03
CA GLN A 256 0.53 8.24 -27.06
C GLN A 256 1.11 8.34 -28.48
N HIS A 257 2.27 8.97 -28.66
CA HIS A 257 2.84 9.40 -29.93
C HIS A 257 4.23 8.81 -30.20
N PHE A 258 4.50 7.58 -29.69
CA PHE A 258 5.78 6.91 -29.98
C PHE A 258 5.79 6.45 -31.43
N ASP A 259 6.07 7.37 -32.36
CA ASP A 259 6.35 7.04 -33.76
C ASP A 259 7.82 6.69 -33.90
N LEU A 260 8.11 5.46 -34.31
CA LEU A 260 9.45 5.09 -34.78
C LEU A 260 9.66 5.78 -36.12
N PRO A 261 10.85 6.37 -36.38
CA PRO A 261 11.21 6.93 -37.65
C PRO A 261 11.23 5.89 -38.76
#